data_798f9d725187dd08718f4cb154e7e941
#
_entry.id   798f9d725187dd08718f4cb154e7e941
#
_cell.length_a   1.000
_cell.length_b   1.000
_cell.length_c   1.000
_cell.angle_alpha   90.00
_cell.angle_beta   90.00
_cell.angle_gamma   90.00
#
_symmetry.space_group_name_H-M   'P 1'
#
loop_
_entity.id
_entity.type
_entity.pdbx_description
1 polymer ?
#
loop_
_entity_poly.entity_id
_entity_poly.type
_entity_poly.pdbx_seq_one_letter_code
_entity_poly.pdbx_strand_id
1 'polypeptide(L)'
;MKLIQNAKMLEAGQLKKVDVLIEGKTIKQIAESIEATDEMTIIDAKGHFLSPGFIDIHVHLREPGGEHKETIETGTRAAARGGFTTVCPMPNTKPVPDSIENLTHLNELIAKSAHVRVLPYASITVRQAGREHVDFKALTENGAFAFTDDGVGVQQASMMYEAMQQAKAQNKAVVAHCEDNSLIYGGAMHEGKRSKALGIPGIPNICESVQIARDVLLSEATGCHYHVCHVSTKESVRVIRDAKKAGIPVTAEVTPHHLLLTEDDIPGDNAIYKMNPPLRSHEDRAALLEGLLDGTIDCIATDHAPHAAEEKAQPMTRAPFGIVGSETAFPLLYTHFVKNGDWSLQQLVDYLTTKPAQTFDLPYGRLEEGSLADLTLINLEDEYEIKAEDFLSKASNTPFLGEKVYGNPILTMVEGHICYEGAK
;
A
#
# COMPACT_ATOMS: atom_id res chain seq x y z
N MET A 1 17.22 -20.44 18.02
CA MET A 1 15.85 -20.70 17.53
C MET A 1 14.86 -19.82 18.28
N LYS A 2 13.73 -19.45 17.66
CA LYS A 2 12.60 -18.78 18.35
C LYS A 2 11.37 -19.68 18.26
N LEU A 3 10.59 -19.77 19.32
CA LEU A 3 9.36 -20.52 19.36
C LEU A 3 8.20 -19.59 19.75
N ILE A 4 7.29 -19.34 18.81
CA ILE A 4 6.03 -18.66 19.09
C ILE A 4 5.03 -19.72 19.57
N GLN A 5 4.57 -19.61 20.82
CA GLN A 5 3.61 -20.52 21.42
C GLN A 5 2.24 -19.90 21.60
N ASN A 6 1.22 -20.75 21.60
CA ASN A 6 -0.17 -20.34 21.85
C ASN A 6 -0.72 -19.31 20.85
N ALA A 7 -0.23 -19.28 19.61
CA ALA A 7 -0.82 -18.43 18.57
C ALA A 7 -2.09 -19.08 18.00
N LYS A 8 -2.88 -18.29 17.27
CA LYS A 8 -3.98 -18.79 16.44
C LYS A 8 -3.70 -18.41 14.99
N MET A 9 -3.75 -19.37 14.08
CA MET A 9 -3.62 -19.15 12.63
C MET A 9 -4.91 -19.52 11.91
N LEU A 10 -5.12 -18.93 10.74
CA LEU A 10 -6.22 -19.30 9.85
C LEU A 10 -5.87 -20.62 9.15
N GLU A 11 -6.75 -21.61 9.31
CA GLU A 11 -6.74 -22.84 8.56
C GLU A 11 -8.16 -23.13 8.06
N ALA A 12 -8.35 -23.19 6.75
CA ALA A 12 -9.66 -23.35 6.11
C ALA A 12 -10.72 -22.33 6.62
N GLY A 13 -10.31 -21.06 6.83
CA GLY A 13 -11.19 -19.98 7.29
C GLY A 13 -11.51 -19.99 8.79
N GLN A 14 -10.92 -20.90 9.58
CA GLN A 14 -11.11 -20.98 11.03
C GLN A 14 -9.80 -20.72 11.77
N LEU A 15 -9.90 -20.06 12.94
CA LEU A 15 -8.75 -19.85 13.81
C LEU A 15 -8.45 -21.13 14.60
N LYS A 16 -7.26 -21.70 14.40
CA LYS A 16 -6.75 -22.86 15.12
C LYS A 16 -5.52 -22.51 15.92
N LYS A 17 -5.41 -23.11 17.11
CA LYS A 17 -4.22 -22.98 17.95
C LYS A 17 -3.02 -23.64 17.26
N VAL A 18 -1.89 -22.93 17.25
CA VAL A 18 -0.62 -23.43 16.72
C VAL A 18 0.56 -22.88 17.50
N ASP A 19 1.66 -23.61 17.45
CA ASP A 19 2.99 -23.16 17.79
C ASP A 19 3.83 -23.10 16.52
N VAL A 20 4.73 -22.11 16.42
CA VAL A 20 5.58 -21.89 15.25
C VAL A 20 7.04 -21.82 15.67
N LEU A 21 7.85 -22.77 15.17
CA LEU A 21 9.29 -22.79 15.39
C LEU A 21 10.02 -22.11 14.23
N ILE A 22 10.87 -21.14 14.58
CA ILE A 22 11.68 -20.35 13.64
C ILE A 22 13.15 -20.66 13.86
N GLU A 23 13.83 -21.03 12.77
CA GLU A 23 15.27 -21.25 12.73
C GLU A 23 15.94 -20.28 11.78
N GLY A 24 16.77 -19.40 12.33
CA GLY A 24 17.39 -18.32 11.54
C GLY A 24 16.32 -17.41 10.93
N LYS A 25 16.22 -17.41 9.59
CA LYS A 25 15.29 -16.55 8.83
C LYS A 25 13.98 -17.24 8.43
N THR A 26 13.84 -18.55 8.65
CA THR A 26 12.76 -19.36 8.08
C THR A 26 11.92 -20.04 9.14
N ILE A 27 10.67 -20.31 8.77
CA ILE A 27 9.76 -21.16 9.55
C ILE A 27 10.22 -22.61 9.39
N LYS A 28 10.58 -23.24 10.49
CA LYS A 28 11.05 -24.63 10.51
C LYS A 28 9.91 -25.62 10.69
N GLN A 29 8.94 -25.28 11.55
CA GLN A 29 7.84 -26.18 11.88
C GLN A 29 6.61 -25.37 12.33
N ILE A 30 5.44 -25.84 11.94
CA ILE A 30 4.13 -25.38 12.43
C ILE A 30 3.39 -26.61 12.95
N ALA A 31 2.96 -26.59 14.22
CA ALA A 31 2.24 -27.70 14.83
C ALA A 31 1.27 -27.21 15.92
N GLU A 32 0.32 -28.05 16.33
CA GLU A 32 -0.61 -27.73 17.42
C GLU A 32 0.10 -27.45 18.75
N SER A 33 1.23 -28.14 18.99
CA SER A 33 2.12 -27.92 20.13
C SER A 33 3.55 -28.33 19.78
N ILE A 34 4.52 -27.53 20.20
CA ILE A 34 5.95 -27.80 20.05
C ILE A 34 6.60 -27.73 21.43
N GLU A 35 7.34 -28.77 21.79
CA GLU A 35 8.06 -28.83 23.06
C GLU A 35 9.20 -27.79 23.07
N ALA A 36 9.19 -26.93 24.08
CA ALA A 36 10.22 -25.93 24.27
C ALA A 36 11.52 -26.56 24.80
N THR A 37 12.65 -26.07 24.34
CA THR A 37 13.98 -26.43 24.87
C THR A 37 14.69 -25.20 25.40
N ASP A 38 15.69 -25.41 26.26
CA ASP A 38 16.47 -24.32 26.89
C ASP A 38 17.20 -23.43 25.89
N GLU A 39 17.41 -23.90 24.65
CA GLU A 39 18.06 -23.18 23.58
C GLU A 39 17.12 -22.25 22.77
N MET A 40 15.82 -22.27 23.08
CA MET A 40 14.81 -21.52 22.37
C MET A 40 14.43 -20.22 23.09
N THR A 41 14.34 -19.14 22.35
CA THR A 41 13.66 -17.93 22.85
C THR A 41 12.17 -18.10 22.67
N ILE A 42 11.42 -18.08 23.78
CA ILE A 42 9.96 -18.29 23.77
C ILE A 42 9.26 -16.95 23.62
N ILE A 43 8.31 -16.89 22.70
CA ILE A 43 7.37 -15.79 22.49
C ILE A 43 5.96 -16.35 22.74
N ASP A 44 5.35 -15.99 23.89
CA ASP A 44 3.98 -16.39 24.16
C ASP A 44 2.99 -15.47 23.44
N ALA A 45 2.31 -16.00 22.43
CA ALA A 45 1.31 -15.28 21.65
C ALA A 45 -0.03 -15.09 22.41
N LYS A 46 -0.22 -15.65 23.59
CA LYS A 46 -1.41 -15.47 24.45
C LYS A 46 -2.76 -15.69 23.74
N GLY A 47 -2.79 -16.51 22.72
CA GLY A 47 -4.00 -16.76 21.91
C GLY A 47 -4.30 -15.69 20.85
N HIS A 48 -3.41 -14.74 20.63
CA HIS A 48 -3.58 -13.75 19.57
C HIS A 48 -3.41 -14.34 18.17
N PHE A 49 -3.92 -13.64 17.18
CA PHE A 49 -3.92 -14.05 15.78
C PHE A 49 -2.54 -13.84 15.17
N LEU A 50 -1.98 -14.90 14.61
CA LEU A 50 -0.73 -14.90 13.84
C LEU A 50 -1.05 -14.89 12.35
N SER A 51 -0.66 -13.83 11.66
CA SER A 51 -0.82 -13.62 10.22
C SER A 51 0.52 -13.66 9.50
N PRO A 52 0.55 -14.02 8.22
CA PRO A 52 1.66 -13.61 7.37
C PRO A 52 1.85 -12.10 7.48
N GLY A 53 3.09 -11.64 7.38
CA GLY A 53 3.38 -10.21 7.35
C GLY A 53 2.73 -9.54 6.14
N PHE A 54 2.15 -8.37 6.34
CA PHE A 54 1.48 -7.62 5.27
C PHE A 54 2.47 -7.06 4.26
N ILE A 55 2.03 -6.87 3.03
CA ILE A 55 2.78 -6.32 1.91
C ILE A 55 2.05 -5.07 1.44
N ASP A 56 2.74 -3.93 1.48
CA ASP A 56 2.21 -2.67 0.97
C ASP A 56 2.98 -2.24 -0.28
N ILE A 57 2.32 -2.34 -1.40
CA ILE A 57 2.93 -2.06 -2.70
C ILE A 57 2.89 -0.57 -3.09
N HIS A 58 2.40 0.30 -2.19
CA HIS A 58 2.26 1.72 -2.46
C HIS A 58 2.43 2.57 -1.19
N VAL A 59 3.64 3.09 -0.97
CA VAL A 59 3.95 4.00 0.15
C VAL A 59 4.87 5.13 -0.29
N HIS A 60 4.92 6.21 0.50
CA HIS A 60 5.82 7.34 0.29
C HIS A 60 6.73 7.52 1.50
N LEU A 61 7.99 7.08 1.41
CA LEU A 61 8.96 7.22 2.49
C LEU A 61 9.66 8.58 2.50
N ARG A 62 9.42 9.42 1.50
CA ARG A 62 9.87 10.81 1.38
C ARG A 62 11.39 11.01 1.33
N GLU A 63 12.19 10.13 1.88
CA GLU A 63 13.66 10.18 1.84
C GLU A 63 14.19 9.47 0.59
N PRO A 64 15.16 10.07 -0.12
CA PRO A 64 15.84 11.34 0.16
C PRO A 64 15.05 12.57 -0.27
N GLY A 65 15.30 13.70 0.42
CA GLY A 65 14.87 15.05 0.02
C GLY A 65 13.53 15.54 0.60
N GLY A 66 12.82 14.70 1.38
CA GLY A 66 11.57 15.05 2.07
C GLY A 66 11.57 14.64 3.55
N GLU A 67 12.74 14.58 4.19
CA GLU A 67 12.94 14.05 5.54
C GLU A 67 12.19 14.83 6.63
N HIS A 68 11.75 16.04 6.33
CA HIS A 68 10.89 16.81 7.24
C HIS A 68 9.49 16.19 7.36
N LYS A 69 9.04 15.43 6.35
CA LYS A 69 7.73 14.74 6.33
C LYS A 69 7.84 13.31 6.84
N GLU A 70 8.86 12.58 6.39
CA GLU A 70 9.11 11.18 6.73
C GLU A 70 10.55 10.81 6.40
N THR A 71 11.08 9.76 7.07
CA THR A 71 12.33 9.12 6.72
C THR A 71 12.11 7.63 6.45
N ILE A 72 13.08 6.97 5.82
CA ILE A 72 13.04 5.51 5.65
C ILE A 72 12.94 4.82 7.02
N GLU A 73 13.68 5.31 8.02
CA GLU A 73 13.62 4.78 9.37
C GLU A 73 12.21 4.87 9.96
N THR A 74 11.63 6.07 10.02
CA THR A 74 10.34 6.30 10.68
C THR A 74 9.18 5.68 9.90
N GLY A 75 9.17 5.78 8.58
CA GLY A 75 8.13 5.18 7.73
C GLY A 75 8.16 3.64 7.77
N THR A 76 9.34 3.03 7.83
CA THR A 76 9.44 1.56 7.95
C THR A 76 9.14 1.06 9.38
N ARG A 77 9.36 1.88 10.41
CA ARG A 77 8.86 1.60 11.77
C ARG A 77 7.34 1.68 11.84
N ALA A 78 6.76 2.68 11.19
CA ALA A 78 5.30 2.80 11.05
C ALA A 78 4.70 1.59 10.33
N ALA A 79 5.32 1.18 9.22
CA ALA A 79 4.92 -0.03 8.51
C ALA A 79 4.99 -1.28 9.41
N ALA A 80 6.08 -1.48 10.15
CA ALA A 80 6.24 -2.58 11.10
C ALA A 80 5.14 -2.56 12.17
N ARG A 81 4.81 -1.38 12.75
CA ARG A 81 3.71 -1.23 13.70
C ARG A 81 2.36 -1.57 13.08
N GLY A 82 2.16 -1.29 11.79
CA GLY A 82 0.95 -1.66 11.05
C GLY A 82 0.88 -3.14 10.65
N GLY A 83 1.89 -3.95 10.96
CA GLY A 83 1.96 -5.37 10.59
C GLY A 83 2.59 -5.64 9.22
N PHE A 84 3.09 -4.61 8.55
CA PHE A 84 3.73 -4.74 7.24
C PHE A 84 5.18 -5.20 7.38
N THR A 85 5.55 -6.22 6.62
CA THR A 85 6.91 -6.78 6.56
C THR A 85 7.63 -6.43 5.26
N THR A 86 6.87 -5.97 4.26
CA THR A 86 7.40 -5.52 2.97
C THR A 86 6.66 -4.28 2.51
N VAL A 87 7.39 -3.26 2.08
CA VAL A 87 6.84 -2.02 1.52
C VAL A 87 7.55 -1.65 0.22
N CYS A 88 6.81 -1.06 -0.72
CA CYS A 88 7.32 -0.63 -2.02
C CYS A 88 7.17 0.90 -2.15
N PRO A 89 8.24 1.68 -1.87
CA PRO A 89 8.16 3.13 -1.91
C PRO A 89 8.18 3.69 -3.32
N MET A 90 7.28 4.64 -3.57
CA MET A 90 7.18 5.41 -4.82
C MET A 90 8.40 6.32 -5.03
N PRO A 91 8.78 6.60 -6.30
CA PRO A 91 10.04 7.25 -6.64
C PRO A 91 10.02 8.78 -6.57
N ASN A 92 8.96 9.40 -6.03
CA ASN A 92 8.80 10.85 -5.98
C ASN A 92 9.66 11.53 -4.88
N THR A 93 10.93 11.24 -4.89
CA THR A 93 11.97 11.75 -3.99
C THR A 93 12.92 12.74 -4.68
N LYS A 94 13.89 13.30 -3.94
CA LYS A 94 14.90 14.22 -4.48
C LYS A 94 16.30 13.84 -3.96
N PRO A 95 17.12 13.19 -4.78
CA PRO A 95 16.87 12.89 -6.20
C PRO A 95 15.82 11.78 -6.41
N VAL A 96 15.24 11.77 -7.61
CA VAL A 96 14.40 10.67 -8.10
C VAL A 96 15.31 9.48 -8.42
N PRO A 97 14.95 8.22 -8.12
CA PRO A 97 15.69 7.03 -8.53
C PRO A 97 15.49 6.75 -10.04
N ASP A 98 16.08 7.59 -10.86
CA ASP A 98 15.99 7.62 -12.32
C ASP A 98 17.31 7.26 -13.03
N SER A 99 18.36 6.99 -12.24
CA SER A 99 19.70 6.61 -12.71
C SER A 99 20.30 5.57 -11.77
N ILE A 100 21.34 4.87 -12.21
CA ILE A 100 22.09 3.91 -11.38
C ILE A 100 22.59 4.60 -10.11
N GLU A 101 23.15 5.80 -10.24
CA GLU A 101 23.68 6.56 -9.10
C GLU A 101 22.59 6.86 -8.05
N ASN A 102 21.45 7.39 -8.49
CA ASN A 102 20.34 7.76 -7.60
C ASN A 102 19.68 6.52 -6.96
N LEU A 103 19.51 5.43 -7.71
CA LEU A 103 18.95 4.19 -7.18
C LEU A 103 19.92 3.51 -6.20
N THR A 104 21.22 3.53 -6.49
CA THR A 104 22.24 3.00 -5.57
C THR A 104 22.25 3.78 -4.27
N HIS A 105 22.21 5.11 -4.34
CA HIS A 105 22.13 5.96 -3.16
C HIS A 105 20.87 5.64 -2.31
N LEU A 106 19.71 5.50 -2.95
CA LEU A 106 18.48 5.09 -2.24
C LEU A 106 18.64 3.72 -1.57
N ASN A 107 19.23 2.73 -2.28
CA ASN A 107 19.47 1.40 -1.73
C ASN A 107 20.44 1.41 -0.52
N GLU A 108 21.44 2.28 -0.53
CA GLU A 108 22.34 2.47 0.62
C GLU A 108 21.59 3.04 1.84
N LEU A 109 20.71 4.03 1.63
CA LEU A 109 19.86 4.57 2.70
C LEU A 109 18.90 3.50 3.27
N ILE A 110 18.28 2.70 2.39
CA ILE A 110 17.42 1.58 2.79
C ILE A 110 18.21 0.58 3.63
N ALA A 111 19.38 0.13 3.15
CA ALA A 111 20.20 -0.84 3.87
C ALA A 111 20.63 -0.35 5.25
N LYS A 112 20.79 0.97 5.41
CA LYS A 112 21.23 1.60 6.67
C LYS A 112 20.11 1.74 7.69
N SER A 113 18.87 2.04 7.27
CA SER A 113 17.84 2.58 8.16
C SER A 113 16.50 1.82 8.13
N ALA A 114 16.28 0.92 7.16
CA ALA A 114 14.99 0.24 7.06
C ALA A 114 14.78 -0.82 8.15
N HIS A 115 13.60 -0.84 8.74
CA HIS A 115 13.18 -1.83 9.73
C HIS A 115 12.40 -3.01 9.14
N VAL A 116 11.83 -2.82 7.94
CA VAL A 116 11.14 -3.87 7.17
C VAL A 116 11.78 -3.97 5.79
N ARG A 117 11.42 -4.99 5.02
CA ARG A 117 11.88 -5.14 3.64
C ARG A 117 11.35 -3.99 2.78
N VAL A 118 12.24 -3.36 2.02
CA VAL A 118 11.91 -2.25 1.12
C VAL A 118 12.28 -2.64 -0.31
N LEU A 119 11.31 -2.56 -1.22
CA LEU A 119 11.47 -2.85 -2.65
C LEU A 119 11.19 -1.56 -3.44
N PRO A 120 12.21 -0.74 -3.77
CA PRO A 120 11.99 0.57 -4.33
C PRO A 120 11.56 0.53 -5.79
N TYR A 121 10.59 1.36 -6.16
CA TYR A 121 10.31 1.68 -7.56
C TYR A 121 11.38 2.59 -8.12
N ALA A 122 11.68 2.42 -9.42
CA ALA A 122 12.35 3.45 -10.21
C ALA A 122 11.34 4.26 -11.02
N SER A 123 11.71 5.47 -11.45
CA SER A 123 10.83 6.26 -12.31
C SER A 123 10.78 5.72 -13.74
N ILE A 124 9.72 6.05 -14.46
CA ILE A 124 9.57 5.79 -15.90
C ILE A 124 10.40 6.80 -16.70
N THR A 125 10.35 8.06 -16.27
CA THR A 125 11.01 9.16 -16.96
C THR A 125 12.03 9.86 -16.07
N VAL A 126 13.07 10.40 -16.69
CA VAL A 126 14.10 11.19 -15.99
C VAL A 126 13.44 12.33 -15.22
N ARG A 127 13.72 12.38 -13.91
CA ARG A 127 13.13 13.34 -12.95
C ARG A 127 11.60 13.35 -12.92
N GLN A 128 10.95 12.28 -13.36
CA GLN A 128 9.49 12.19 -13.53
C GLN A 128 8.93 13.35 -14.39
N ALA A 129 9.71 13.80 -15.37
CA ALA A 129 9.37 14.96 -16.20
C ALA A 129 8.54 14.62 -17.44
N GLY A 130 8.29 13.33 -17.72
CA GLY A 130 7.48 12.89 -18.86
C GLY A 130 8.11 13.17 -20.24
N ARG A 131 9.42 13.38 -20.34
CA ARG A 131 10.10 13.83 -21.58
C ARG A 131 11.17 12.87 -22.10
N GLU A 132 11.80 12.14 -21.23
CA GLU A 132 12.92 11.24 -21.54
C GLU A 132 12.80 9.97 -20.70
N HIS A 133 12.93 8.80 -21.32
CA HIS A 133 12.93 7.54 -20.60
C HIS A 133 14.20 7.35 -19.77
N VAL A 134 14.07 6.65 -18.64
CA VAL A 134 15.22 6.11 -17.92
C VAL A 134 15.81 4.89 -18.65
N ASP A 135 16.98 4.45 -18.25
CA ASP A 135 17.53 3.16 -18.69
C ASP A 135 16.88 2.01 -17.90
N PHE A 136 15.78 1.45 -18.41
CA PHE A 136 15.02 0.38 -17.77
C PHE A 136 15.88 -0.86 -17.47
N LYS A 137 16.80 -1.22 -18.38
CA LYS A 137 17.68 -2.38 -18.19
C LYS A 137 18.65 -2.13 -17.05
N ALA A 138 19.37 -1.02 -17.10
CA ALA A 138 20.34 -0.69 -16.09
C ALA A 138 19.72 -0.59 -14.68
N LEU A 139 18.54 0.05 -14.57
CA LEU A 139 17.83 0.17 -13.29
C LEU A 139 17.30 -1.18 -12.79
N THR A 140 16.81 -2.05 -13.68
CA THR A 140 16.41 -3.42 -13.32
C THR A 140 17.58 -4.22 -12.76
N GLU A 141 18.74 -4.18 -13.41
CA GLU A 141 19.96 -4.85 -12.97
C GLU A 141 20.49 -4.31 -11.64
N ASN A 142 20.13 -3.08 -11.28
CA ASN A 142 20.51 -2.43 -10.01
C ASN A 142 19.39 -2.45 -8.95
N GLY A 143 18.37 -3.29 -9.11
CA GLY A 143 17.39 -3.61 -8.06
C GLY A 143 16.10 -2.80 -8.09
N ALA A 144 15.77 -2.13 -9.19
CA ALA A 144 14.44 -1.54 -9.35
C ALA A 144 13.35 -2.61 -9.26
N PHE A 145 12.37 -2.41 -8.40
CA PHE A 145 11.25 -3.33 -8.20
C PHE A 145 10.35 -3.36 -9.43
N ALA A 146 9.86 -2.21 -9.84
CA ALA A 146 9.09 -1.95 -11.05
C ALA A 146 9.24 -0.46 -11.41
N PHE A 147 8.47 0.05 -12.37
CA PHE A 147 8.62 1.41 -12.89
C PHE A 147 7.33 2.22 -12.75
N THR A 148 7.45 3.44 -12.24
CA THR A 148 6.32 4.36 -12.07
C THR A 148 6.76 5.81 -12.07
N ASP A 149 5.93 6.71 -12.62
CA ASP A 149 6.03 8.16 -12.38
C ASP A 149 4.93 8.60 -11.40
N ASP A 150 4.73 7.81 -10.33
CA ASP A 150 3.68 8.09 -9.35
C ASP A 150 3.70 9.54 -8.83
N GLY A 151 2.50 10.08 -8.70
CA GLY A 151 2.22 11.45 -8.28
C GLY A 151 2.12 12.46 -9.42
N VAL A 152 2.55 12.12 -10.66
CA VAL A 152 2.45 13.04 -11.82
C VAL A 152 1.81 12.39 -13.07
N GLY A 153 1.81 11.07 -13.16
CA GLY A 153 1.29 10.33 -14.32
C GLY A 153 2.06 10.59 -15.63
N VAL A 154 2.03 9.65 -16.56
CA VAL A 154 2.62 9.80 -17.89
C VAL A 154 1.57 10.31 -18.86
N GLN A 155 1.69 11.59 -19.28
CA GLN A 155 0.65 12.25 -20.05
C GLN A 155 0.62 11.87 -21.54
N GLN A 156 1.78 11.62 -22.15
CA GLN A 156 1.86 11.28 -23.57
C GLN A 156 1.71 9.78 -23.79
N ALA A 157 0.79 9.39 -24.68
CA ALA A 157 0.54 7.99 -25.01
C ALA A 157 1.78 7.29 -25.61
N SER A 158 2.55 7.98 -26.46
CA SER A 158 3.79 7.42 -27.04
C SER A 158 4.84 7.14 -25.96
N MET A 159 5.01 8.06 -25.01
CA MET A 159 5.93 7.89 -23.87
C MET A 159 5.55 6.66 -23.03
N MET A 160 4.27 6.49 -22.72
CA MET A 160 3.76 5.33 -21.99
C MET A 160 3.90 4.03 -22.79
N TYR A 161 3.60 4.05 -24.09
CA TYR A 161 3.73 2.90 -24.98
C TYR A 161 5.17 2.37 -25.05
N GLU A 162 6.13 3.27 -25.28
CA GLU A 162 7.57 2.93 -25.31
C GLU A 162 8.08 2.47 -23.94
N ALA A 163 7.61 3.10 -22.85
CA ALA A 163 7.91 2.67 -21.49
C ALA A 163 7.44 1.23 -21.22
N MET A 164 6.21 0.90 -21.63
CA MET A 164 5.67 -0.46 -21.49
C MET A 164 6.47 -1.48 -22.31
N GLN A 165 6.93 -1.14 -23.51
CA GLN A 165 7.80 -2.03 -24.29
C GLN A 165 9.12 -2.30 -23.58
N GLN A 166 9.76 -1.26 -23.04
CA GLN A 166 11.03 -1.37 -22.32
C GLN A 166 10.87 -2.14 -20.99
N ALA A 167 9.85 -1.85 -20.21
CA ALA A 167 9.55 -2.56 -18.96
C ALA A 167 9.27 -4.05 -19.23
N LYS A 168 8.46 -4.36 -20.26
CA LYS A 168 8.18 -5.73 -20.68
C LYS A 168 9.44 -6.49 -21.07
N ALA A 169 10.38 -5.86 -21.77
CA ALA A 169 11.65 -6.46 -22.14
C ALA A 169 12.51 -6.84 -20.91
N GLN A 170 12.29 -6.19 -19.76
CA GLN A 170 12.92 -6.49 -18.48
C GLN A 170 12.06 -7.38 -17.57
N ASN A 171 10.93 -7.88 -18.05
CA ASN A 171 9.94 -8.60 -17.26
C ASN A 171 9.48 -7.83 -16.01
N LYS A 172 9.31 -6.51 -16.17
CA LYS A 172 8.86 -5.59 -15.11
C LYS A 172 7.49 -5.01 -15.43
N ALA A 173 6.75 -4.67 -14.39
CA ALA A 173 5.48 -3.96 -14.51
C ALA A 173 5.70 -2.46 -14.71
N VAL A 174 4.75 -1.83 -15.39
CA VAL A 174 4.51 -0.39 -15.32
C VAL A 174 3.37 -0.16 -14.33
N VAL A 175 3.62 0.68 -13.33
CA VAL A 175 2.70 1.02 -12.25
C VAL A 175 2.29 2.47 -12.41
N ALA A 176 1.00 2.80 -12.32
CA ALA A 176 0.55 4.11 -12.72
C ALA A 176 -0.44 4.77 -11.75
N HIS A 177 -0.05 5.94 -11.26
CA HIS A 177 -0.98 6.96 -10.81
C HIS A 177 -1.67 7.55 -12.04
N CYS A 178 -2.99 7.39 -12.14
CA CYS A 178 -3.74 7.73 -13.34
C CYS A 178 -4.47 9.06 -13.18
N GLU A 179 -3.96 10.08 -13.86
CA GLU A 179 -4.49 11.44 -13.80
C GLU A 179 -4.18 12.17 -15.11
N ASP A 180 -5.20 12.47 -15.91
CA ASP A 180 -5.05 13.34 -17.08
C ASP A 180 -5.00 14.78 -16.63
N ASN A 181 -3.82 15.42 -16.75
CA ASN A 181 -3.58 16.76 -16.25
C ASN A 181 -4.51 17.83 -16.88
N SER A 182 -5.00 17.58 -18.11
CA SER A 182 -5.92 18.50 -18.79
C SER A 182 -7.32 18.54 -18.15
N LEU A 183 -7.63 17.54 -17.31
CA LEU A 183 -8.93 17.39 -16.63
C LEU A 183 -8.89 17.68 -15.12
N ILE A 184 -7.76 18.13 -14.57
CA ILE A 184 -7.64 18.46 -13.15
C ILE A 184 -8.40 19.76 -12.80
N TYR A 185 -8.40 20.75 -13.68
CA TYR A 185 -9.06 22.07 -13.51
C TYR A 185 -8.68 22.82 -12.23
N GLY A 186 -7.47 22.59 -11.71
CA GLY A 186 -7.04 23.16 -10.42
C GLY A 186 -7.79 22.58 -9.21
N GLY A 187 -8.40 21.42 -9.38
CA GLY A 187 -9.22 20.76 -8.37
C GLY A 187 -8.43 20.31 -7.14
N ALA A 188 -9.09 20.36 -5.99
CA ALA A 188 -8.53 19.97 -4.70
C ALA A 188 -9.32 18.85 -3.98
N MET A 189 -10.45 18.46 -4.54
CA MET A 189 -11.33 17.40 -4.06
C MET A 189 -12.14 16.84 -5.23
N HIS A 190 -13.01 15.86 -5.00
CA HIS A 190 -13.92 15.32 -6.01
C HIS A 190 -14.87 16.38 -6.56
N GLU A 191 -15.09 16.38 -7.89
CA GLU A 191 -16.16 17.19 -8.50
C GLU A 191 -17.52 16.56 -8.21
N GLY A 192 -18.19 17.05 -7.17
CA GLY A 192 -19.45 16.49 -6.70
C GLY A 192 -20.34 17.52 -5.97
N LYS A 193 -21.25 17.00 -5.18
CA LYS A 193 -22.14 17.83 -4.36
C LYS A 193 -21.36 18.63 -3.31
N ARG A 194 -20.33 17.99 -2.72
CA ARG A 194 -19.57 18.57 -1.62
C ARG A 194 -18.66 19.71 -2.09
N SER A 195 -17.96 19.53 -3.22
CA SER A 195 -17.14 20.58 -3.81
C SER A 195 -17.95 21.84 -4.18
N LYS A 196 -19.15 21.62 -4.75
CA LYS A 196 -20.06 22.72 -5.05
C LYS A 196 -20.52 23.44 -3.80
N ALA A 197 -20.88 22.69 -2.75
CA ALA A 197 -21.34 23.28 -1.48
C ALA A 197 -20.24 24.07 -0.77
N LEU A 198 -18.98 23.65 -0.89
CA LEU A 198 -17.82 24.32 -0.27
C LEU A 198 -17.20 25.41 -1.16
N GLY A 199 -17.57 25.49 -2.43
CA GLY A 199 -16.93 26.40 -3.39
C GLY A 199 -15.47 26.05 -3.69
N ILE A 200 -15.07 24.78 -3.53
CA ILE A 200 -13.73 24.28 -3.78
C ILE A 200 -13.71 23.63 -5.18
N PRO A 201 -12.72 23.96 -6.04
CA PRO A 201 -12.59 23.32 -7.36
C PRO A 201 -12.52 21.80 -7.27
N GLY A 202 -13.25 21.11 -8.15
CA GLY A 202 -13.35 19.66 -8.17
C GLY A 202 -12.54 18.98 -9.27
N ILE A 203 -12.15 17.73 -9.05
CA ILE A 203 -11.51 16.82 -10.00
C ILE A 203 -12.56 15.79 -10.45
N PRO A 204 -12.98 15.80 -11.72
CA PRO A 204 -14.00 14.86 -12.21
C PRO A 204 -13.46 13.42 -12.26
N ASN A 205 -14.37 12.43 -12.17
CA ASN A 205 -14.03 11.00 -12.26
C ASN A 205 -13.26 10.66 -13.54
N ILE A 206 -13.62 11.31 -14.64
CA ILE A 206 -13.03 11.06 -15.95
C ILE A 206 -11.53 11.39 -16.01
N CYS A 207 -11.03 12.24 -15.10
CA CYS A 207 -9.61 12.56 -14.99
C CYS A 207 -8.76 11.29 -14.75
N GLU A 208 -9.26 10.35 -13.94
CA GLU A 208 -8.63 9.05 -13.68
C GLU A 208 -8.92 8.05 -14.80
N SER A 209 -10.20 7.85 -15.12
CA SER A 209 -10.65 6.73 -15.96
C SER A 209 -10.21 6.85 -17.42
N VAL A 210 -10.02 8.07 -17.95
CA VAL A 210 -9.53 8.27 -19.34
C VAL A 210 -8.08 7.80 -19.47
N GLN A 211 -7.21 8.10 -18.51
CA GLN A 211 -5.84 7.62 -18.56
C GLN A 211 -5.79 6.09 -18.42
N ILE A 212 -6.57 5.51 -17.50
CA ILE A 212 -6.65 4.06 -17.35
C ILE A 212 -7.10 3.40 -18.67
N ALA A 213 -8.15 3.91 -19.30
CA ALA A 213 -8.65 3.37 -20.56
C ALA A 213 -7.61 3.44 -21.70
N ARG A 214 -6.85 4.55 -21.77
CA ARG A 214 -5.73 4.68 -22.71
C ARG A 214 -4.66 3.62 -22.43
N ASP A 215 -4.22 3.50 -21.20
CA ASP A 215 -3.08 2.68 -20.82
C ASP A 215 -3.40 1.18 -20.87
N VAL A 216 -4.64 0.79 -20.65
CA VAL A 216 -5.13 -0.58 -20.86
C VAL A 216 -4.93 -1.03 -22.32
N LEU A 217 -5.26 -0.17 -23.29
CA LEU A 217 -5.04 -0.46 -24.71
C LEU A 217 -3.54 -0.54 -25.06
N LEU A 218 -2.70 0.25 -24.38
CA LEU A 218 -1.25 0.17 -24.56
C LEU A 218 -0.68 -1.11 -23.93
N SER A 219 -1.22 -1.53 -22.78
CA SER A 219 -0.89 -2.81 -22.17
C SER A 219 -1.27 -4.00 -23.05
N GLU A 220 -2.46 -3.96 -23.67
CA GLU A 220 -2.89 -4.97 -24.66
C GLU A 220 -1.90 -5.06 -25.83
N ALA A 221 -1.53 -3.92 -26.41
CA ALA A 221 -0.65 -3.86 -27.56
C ALA A 221 0.79 -4.33 -27.27
N THR A 222 1.29 -4.14 -26.06
CA THR A 222 2.67 -4.47 -25.66
C THR A 222 2.80 -5.79 -24.91
N GLY A 223 1.72 -6.27 -24.30
CA GLY A 223 1.72 -7.40 -23.37
C GLY A 223 2.46 -7.10 -22.07
N CYS A 224 2.67 -5.81 -21.74
CA CYS A 224 3.28 -5.40 -20.48
C CYS A 224 2.29 -5.51 -19.34
N HIS A 225 2.73 -6.03 -18.18
CA HIS A 225 1.95 -5.96 -16.96
C HIS A 225 1.75 -4.48 -16.58
N TYR A 226 0.50 -4.06 -16.51
CA TYR A 226 0.08 -2.72 -16.14
C TYR A 226 -0.67 -2.78 -14.81
N HIS A 227 -0.16 -2.10 -13.80
CA HIS A 227 -0.79 -2.03 -12.49
C HIS A 227 -1.36 -0.64 -12.23
N VAL A 228 -2.65 -0.57 -11.95
CA VAL A 228 -3.37 0.68 -11.67
C VAL A 228 -3.35 0.96 -10.18
N CYS A 229 -2.70 2.07 -9.79
CA CYS A 229 -2.68 2.54 -8.40
C CYS A 229 -4.06 3.03 -7.95
N HIS A 230 -4.34 2.88 -6.65
CA HIS A 230 -5.42 3.54 -5.91
C HIS A 230 -6.67 3.87 -6.73
N VAL A 231 -7.30 2.88 -7.36
CA VAL A 231 -8.54 3.06 -8.12
C VAL A 231 -9.59 3.75 -7.26
N SER A 232 -10.25 4.78 -7.80
CA SER A 232 -11.23 5.56 -7.03
C SER A 232 -12.59 5.73 -7.69
N THR A 233 -12.76 5.40 -8.98
CA THR A 233 -14.00 5.68 -9.71
C THR A 233 -14.68 4.43 -10.27
N LYS A 234 -16.01 4.45 -10.35
CA LYS A 234 -16.82 3.36 -10.93
C LYS A 234 -16.50 3.12 -12.43
N GLU A 235 -16.14 4.19 -13.13
CA GLU A 235 -15.74 4.10 -14.54
C GLU A 235 -14.41 3.35 -14.69
N SER A 236 -13.44 3.62 -13.79
CA SER A 236 -12.17 2.91 -13.74
C SER A 236 -12.35 1.42 -13.45
N VAL A 237 -13.19 1.07 -12.48
CA VAL A 237 -13.53 -0.32 -12.16
C VAL A 237 -14.10 -1.03 -13.39
N ARG A 238 -15.02 -0.38 -14.12
CA ARG A 238 -15.60 -0.95 -15.35
C ARG A 238 -14.53 -1.21 -16.42
N VAL A 239 -13.64 -0.25 -16.66
CA VAL A 239 -12.55 -0.38 -17.65
C VAL A 239 -11.62 -1.54 -17.28
N ILE A 240 -11.20 -1.64 -16.00
CA ILE A 240 -10.31 -2.70 -15.51
C ILE A 240 -11.00 -4.06 -15.62
N ARG A 241 -12.29 -4.15 -15.26
CA ARG A 241 -13.08 -5.39 -15.35
C ARG A 241 -13.15 -5.90 -16.79
N ASP A 242 -13.42 -5.01 -17.73
CA ASP A 242 -13.49 -5.36 -19.15
C ASP A 242 -12.13 -5.78 -19.71
N ALA A 243 -11.05 -5.09 -19.31
CA ALA A 243 -9.68 -5.45 -19.66
C ALA A 243 -9.30 -6.86 -19.18
N LYS A 244 -9.60 -7.19 -17.92
CA LYS A 244 -9.33 -8.52 -17.35
C LYS A 244 -10.12 -9.61 -18.08
N LYS A 245 -11.39 -9.37 -18.42
CA LYS A 245 -12.20 -10.30 -19.24
C LYS A 245 -11.63 -10.52 -20.62
N ALA A 246 -10.98 -9.52 -21.20
CA ALA A 246 -10.28 -9.62 -22.48
C ALA A 246 -8.90 -10.32 -22.37
N GLY A 247 -8.44 -10.66 -21.16
CA GLY A 247 -7.14 -11.30 -20.94
C GLY A 247 -5.95 -10.33 -21.00
N ILE A 248 -6.20 -9.03 -20.90
CA ILE A 248 -5.14 -8.01 -20.86
C ILE A 248 -4.43 -8.10 -19.50
N PRO A 249 -3.10 -8.04 -19.45
CA PRO A 249 -2.34 -8.20 -18.19
C PRO A 249 -2.41 -6.94 -17.30
N VAL A 250 -3.62 -6.64 -16.81
CA VAL A 250 -3.92 -5.50 -15.94
C VAL A 250 -4.22 -6.00 -14.52
N THR A 251 -3.64 -5.34 -13.54
CA THR A 251 -3.96 -5.49 -12.11
C THR A 251 -4.26 -4.13 -11.49
N ALA A 252 -4.86 -4.10 -10.32
CA ALA A 252 -5.25 -2.85 -9.66
C ALA A 252 -5.24 -2.97 -8.14
N GLU A 253 -5.04 -1.84 -7.49
CA GLU A 253 -5.14 -1.70 -6.03
C GLU A 253 -6.20 -0.67 -5.64
N VAL A 254 -6.66 -0.76 -4.41
CA VAL A 254 -7.53 0.23 -3.76
C VAL A 254 -7.00 0.54 -2.37
N THR A 255 -7.25 1.75 -1.89
CA THR A 255 -6.80 2.14 -0.54
C THR A 255 -7.88 1.94 0.52
N PRO A 256 -7.50 1.77 1.79
CA PRO A 256 -8.47 1.72 2.89
C PRO A 256 -9.39 2.93 2.94
N HIS A 257 -8.87 4.13 2.74
CA HIS A 257 -9.67 5.35 2.82
C HIS A 257 -10.70 5.48 1.70
N HIS A 258 -10.42 4.99 0.49
CA HIS A 258 -11.42 4.96 -0.60
C HIS A 258 -12.51 3.90 -0.39
N LEU A 259 -12.23 2.85 0.39
CA LEU A 259 -13.24 1.84 0.78
C LEU A 259 -14.14 2.33 1.93
N LEU A 260 -13.63 3.23 2.79
CA LEU A 260 -14.30 3.66 4.02
C LEU A 260 -15.02 5.00 3.89
N LEU A 261 -14.44 5.97 3.18
CA LEU A 261 -14.88 7.36 3.12
C LEU A 261 -15.41 7.77 1.75
N THR A 262 -16.22 8.82 1.74
CA THR A 262 -16.77 9.47 0.54
C THR A 262 -16.60 10.98 0.63
N GLU A 263 -17.01 11.73 -0.42
CA GLU A 263 -17.03 13.19 -0.39
C GLU A 263 -17.91 13.76 0.74
N ASP A 264 -18.95 13.02 1.18
CA ASP A 264 -19.88 13.47 2.22
C ASP A 264 -19.25 13.48 3.62
N ASP A 265 -18.15 12.74 3.83
CA ASP A 265 -17.42 12.71 5.10
C ASP A 265 -16.53 13.94 5.30
N ILE A 266 -16.33 14.75 4.26
CA ILE A 266 -15.49 15.96 4.33
C ILE A 266 -16.24 17.08 5.08
N PRO A 267 -15.81 17.49 6.30
CA PRO A 267 -16.60 18.38 7.13
C PRO A 267 -16.63 19.84 6.65
N GLY A 268 -15.63 20.26 5.85
CA GLY A 268 -15.44 21.62 5.39
C GLY A 268 -14.14 21.79 4.63
N ASP A 269 -13.58 22.99 4.55
CA ASP A 269 -12.24 23.23 4.01
C ASP A 269 -11.16 22.71 4.99
N ASN A 270 -11.00 21.39 4.98
CA ASN A 270 -10.09 20.65 5.87
C ASN A 270 -9.19 19.72 5.05
N ALA A 271 -7.93 20.10 4.91
CA ALA A 271 -6.97 19.37 4.11
C ALA A 271 -6.54 18.01 4.68
N ILE A 272 -6.95 17.65 5.90
CA ILE A 272 -6.82 16.28 6.42
C ILE A 272 -7.59 15.28 5.55
N TYR A 273 -8.66 15.73 4.87
CA TYR A 273 -9.44 14.94 3.92
C TYR A 273 -8.98 15.11 2.47
N LYS A 274 -7.84 15.76 2.23
CA LYS A 274 -7.27 15.94 0.89
C LYS A 274 -6.25 14.85 0.57
N MET A 275 -6.59 13.97 -0.36
CA MET A 275 -5.71 12.97 -0.96
C MET A 275 -5.97 12.90 -2.48
N ASN A 276 -5.09 12.27 -3.22
CA ASN A 276 -5.22 12.08 -4.66
C ASN A 276 -4.99 10.61 -5.06
N PRO A 277 -6.01 9.92 -5.62
CA PRO A 277 -7.35 10.43 -6.02
C PRO A 277 -8.16 10.94 -4.83
N PRO A 278 -9.08 11.90 -5.06
CA PRO A 278 -9.93 12.40 -3.99
C PRO A 278 -10.98 11.36 -3.55
N LEU A 279 -11.53 11.56 -2.35
CA LEU A 279 -12.69 10.82 -1.88
C LEU A 279 -13.88 11.08 -2.81
N ARG A 280 -14.45 10.03 -3.39
CA ARG A 280 -15.48 10.09 -4.42
C ARG A 280 -16.88 9.95 -3.85
N SER A 281 -17.85 9.73 -4.72
CA SER A 281 -19.25 9.52 -4.36
C SER A 281 -19.50 8.16 -3.68
N HIS A 282 -20.68 7.98 -3.10
CA HIS A 282 -21.13 6.67 -2.58
C HIS A 282 -21.22 5.60 -3.69
N GLU A 283 -21.59 5.99 -4.92
CA GLU A 283 -21.65 5.07 -6.04
C GLU A 283 -20.25 4.57 -6.44
N ASP A 284 -19.26 5.46 -6.42
CA ASP A 284 -17.86 5.10 -6.69
C ASP A 284 -17.35 4.14 -5.62
N ARG A 285 -17.56 4.45 -4.33
CA ARG A 285 -17.17 3.57 -3.24
C ARG A 285 -17.84 2.19 -3.33
N ALA A 286 -19.11 2.12 -3.67
CA ALA A 286 -19.82 0.86 -3.87
C ALA A 286 -19.20 0.03 -5.00
N ALA A 287 -18.81 0.67 -6.10
CA ALA A 287 -18.13 0.01 -7.21
C ALA A 287 -16.73 -0.51 -6.83
N LEU A 288 -16.00 0.21 -5.97
CA LEU A 288 -14.70 -0.25 -5.45
C LEU A 288 -14.86 -1.51 -4.59
N LEU A 289 -15.83 -1.52 -3.69
CA LEU A 289 -16.13 -2.68 -2.84
C LEU A 289 -16.53 -3.89 -3.69
N GLU A 290 -17.43 -3.71 -4.67
CA GLU A 290 -17.81 -4.76 -5.62
C GLU A 290 -16.59 -5.27 -6.40
N GLY A 291 -15.76 -4.33 -6.92
CA GLY A 291 -14.57 -4.66 -7.70
C GLY A 291 -13.51 -5.43 -6.91
N LEU A 292 -13.38 -5.17 -5.61
CA LEU A 292 -12.49 -5.92 -4.74
C LEU A 292 -13.03 -7.34 -4.49
N LEU A 293 -14.33 -7.49 -4.28
CA LEU A 293 -14.97 -8.78 -4.02
C LEU A 293 -15.02 -9.68 -5.26
N ASP A 294 -15.21 -9.13 -6.44
CA ASP A 294 -15.28 -9.90 -7.70
C ASP A 294 -13.90 -10.13 -8.36
N GLY A 295 -12.82 -9.59 -7.76
CA GLY A 295 -11.45 -9.77 -8.25
C GLY A 295 -11.07 -8.82 -9.40
N THR A 296 -11.89 -7.82 -9.71
CA THR A 296 -11.52 -6.72 -10.63
C THR A 296 -10.37 -5.91 -10.07
N ILE A 297 -10.43 -5.61 -8.76
CA ILE A 297 -9.33 -5.02 -7.99
C ILE A 297 -8.64 -6.17 -7.24
N ASP A 298 -7.32 -6.23 -7.32
CA ASP A 298 -6.54 -7.37 -6.86
C ASP A 298 -6.21 -7.33 -5.38
N CYS A 299 -5.83 -6.16 -4.87
CA CYS A 299 -5.31 -6.04 -3.51
C CYS A 299 -5.60 -4.65 -2.91
N ILE A 300 -5.22 -4.52 -1.64
CA ILE A 300 -5.27 -3.25 -0.90
C ILE A 300 -3.85 -2.77 -0.68
N ALA A 301 -3.61 -1.48 -0.98
CA ALA A 301 -2.39 -0.76 -0.67
C ALA A 301 -2.72 0.54 0.04
N THR A 302 -1.85 1.04 0.93
CA THR A 302 -2.23 2.15 1.80
C THR A 302 -2.17 3.51 1.16
N ASP A 303 -1.28 3.71 0.18
CA ASP A 303 -0.86 5.02 -0.28
C ASP A 303 -0.46 5.92 0.91
N HIS A 304 0.31 5.35 1.84
CA HIS A 304 0.82 6.07 3.00
C HIS A 304 1.63 7.29 2.55
N ALA A 305 1.06 8.48 2.73
CA ALA A 305 1.57 9.73 2.20
C ALA A 305 1.69 10.80 3.30
N PRO A 306 2.76 10.72 4.12
CA PRO A 306 2.99 11.63 5.23
C PRO A 306 3.29 13.06 4.78
N HIS A 307 2.75 14.03 5.52
CA HIS A 307 2.98 15.47 5.37
C HIS A 307 3.12 16.14 6.72
N ALA A 308 3.91 17.20 6.77
CA ALA A 308 4.08 17.98 7.99
C ALA A 308 2.77 18.68 8.40
N ALA A 309 2.58 18.88 9.70
CA ALA A 309 1.34 19.43 10.25
C ALA A 309 1.01 20.81 9.68
N GLU A 310 2.03 21.68 9.50
CA GLU A 310 1.88 23.02 8.93
C GLU A 310 1.48 23.00 7.44
N GLU A 311 1.86 21.95 6.70
CA GLU A 311 1.44 21.76 5.30
C GLU A 311 -0.04 21.38 5.22
N LYS A 312 -0.50 20.51 6.11
CA LYS A 312 -1.90 20.08 6.18
C LYS A 312 -2.82 21.09 6.90
N ALA A 313 -2.28 22.05 7.60
CA ALA A 313 -3.03 23.18 8.16
C ALA A 313 -3.45 24.23 7.12
N GLN A 314 -2.95 24.14 5.89
CA GLN A 314 -3.34 25.04 4.78
C GLN A 314 -4.76 24.71 4.29
N PRO A 315 -5.48 25.65 3.65
CA PRO A 315 -6.72 25.36 2.93
C PRO A 315 -6.53 24.24 1.89
N MET A 316 -7.58 23.47 1.60
CA MET A 316 -7.52 22.38 0.63
C MET A 316 -6.95 22.80 -0.74
N THR A 317 -7.20 24.04 -1.18
CA THR A 317 -6.66 24.53 -2.44
C THR A 317 -5.13 24.70 -2.46
N ARG A 318 -4.48 24.75 -1.30
CA ARG A 318 -3.01 24.97 -1.18
C ARG A 318 -2.27 23.80 -0.51
N ALA A 319 -2.95 23.05 0.37
CA ALA A 319 -2.34 21.92 1.06
C ALA A 319 -1.93 20.82 0.07
N PRO A 320 -0.89 20.05 0.37
CA PRO A 320 -0.53 18.87 -0.42
C PRO A 320 -1.57 17.76 -0.28
N PHE A 321 -1.66 16.91 -1.31
CA PHE A 321 -2.47 15.71 -1.30
C PHE A 321 -1.76 14.60 -0.53
N GLY A 322 -2.50 13.83 0.28
CA GLY A 322 -2.05 12.63 0.95
C GLY A 322 -2.45 12.55 2.41
N ILE A 323 -2.60 11.32 2.87
CA ILE A 323 -2.82 10.93 4.27
C ILE A 323 -1.92 9.76 4.65
N VAL A 324 -1.63 9.57 5.93
CA VAL A 324 -0.95 8.38 6.42
C VAL A 324 -1.92 7.20 6.52
N GLY A 325 -1.43 5.97 6.30
CA GLY A 325 -2.28 4.79 6.26
C GLY A 325 -1.65 3.50 6.81
N SER A 326 -0.32 3.37 6.84
CA SER A 326 0.34 2.10 7.18
C SER A 326 -0.04 1.57 8.57
N GLU A 327 -0.16 2.45 9.57
CA GLU A 327 -0.45 2.05 10.95
C GLU A 327 -1.95 1.80 11.23
N THR A 328 -2.82 2.21 10.31
CA THR A 328 -4.28 2.18 10.52
C THR A 328 -5.03 1.26 9.55
N ALA A 329 -4.38 0.76 8.50
CA ALA A 329 -5.03 -0.01 7.45
C ALA A 329 -5.75 -1.26 7.97
N PHE A 330 -5.03 -2.17 8.63
CA PHE A 330 -5.63 -3.41 9.13
C PHE A 330 -6.69 -3.15 10.20
N PRO A 331 -6.45 -2.34 11.25
CA PRO A 331 -7.46 -2.08 12.27
C PRO A 331 -8.75 -1.48 11.71
N LEU A 332 -8.67 -0.50 10.82
CA LEU A 332 -9.84 0.11 10.19
C LEU A 332 -10.63 -0.91 9.37
N LEU A 333 -9.95 -1.64 8.49
CA LEU A 333 -10.61 -2.63 7.62
C LEU A 333 -11.17 -3.81 8.43
N TYR A 334 -10.47 -4.27 9.45
CA TYR A 334 -10.94 -5.31 10.34
C TYR A 334 -12.21 -4.88 11.08
N THR A 335 -12.20 -3.68 11.64
CA THR A 335 -13.33 -3.12 12.40
C THR A 335 -14.56 -2.94 11.52
N HIS A 336 -14.39 -2.30 10.36
CA HIS A 336 -15.52 -1.91 9.52
C HIS A 336 -16.08 -3.05 8.67
N PHE A 337 -15.26 -4.00 8.24
CA PHE A 337 -15.72 -5.04 7.32
C PHE A 337 -15.74 -6.44 7.93
N VAL A 338 -14.75 -6.82 8.75
CA VAL A 338 -14.70 -8.17 9.29
C VAL A 338 -15.58 -8.31 10.53
N LYS A 339 -15.48 -7.38 11.49
CA LYS A 339 -16.34 -7.42 12.69
C LYS A 339 -17.82 -7.23 12.36
N ASN A 340 -18.14 -6.47 11.32
CA ASN A 340 -19.52 -6.30 10.85
C ASN A 340 -20.05 -7.50 10.03
N GLY A 341 -19.15 -8.44 9.64
CA GLY A 341 -19.53 -9.64 8.91
C GLY A 341 -19.63 -9.47 7.39
N ASP A 342 -19.20 -8.34 6.84
CA ASP A 342 -19.18 -8.11 5.40
C ASP A 342 -18.09 -8.93 4.71
N TRP A 343 -16.92 -9.08 5.37
CA TRP A 343 -15.80 -9.89 4.91
C TRP A 343 -15.42 -10.95 5.95
N SER A 344 -14.84 -12.05 5.48
CA SER A 344 -14.13 -12.97 6.36
C SER A 344 -12.74 -12.39 6.72
N LEU A 345 -12.19 -12.82 7.86
CA LEU A 345 -10.82 -12.49 8.24
C LEU A 345 -9.81 -12.97 7.17
N GLN A 346 -10.06 -14.13 6.54
CA GLN A 346 -9.23 -14.65 5.46
C GLN A 346 -9.19 -13.69 4.25
N GLN A 347 -10.34 -13.16 3.83
CA GLN A 347 -10.37 -12.20 2.72
C GLN A 347 -9.54 -10.96 3.02
N LEU A 348 -9.66 -10.38 4.22
CA LEU A 348 -8.87 -9.21 4.61
C LEU A 348 -7.37 -9.53 4.60
N VAL A 349 -6.97 -10.65 5.19
CA VAL A 349 -5.57 -11.10 5.21
C VAL A 349 -5.06 -11.31 3.78
N ASP A 350 -5.83 -11.97 2.93
CA ASP A 350 -5.44 -12.22 1.54
C ASP A 350 -5.22 -10.91 0.75
N TYR A 351 -6.09 -9.90 0.93
CA TYR A 351 -5.93 -8.59 0.28
C TYR A 351 -4.65 -7.86 0.68
N LEU A 352 -4.08 -8.16 1.83
CA LEU A 352 -2.87 -7.54 2.36
C LEU A 352 -1.62 -8.44 2.27
N THR A 353 -1.74 -9.69 1.85
CA THR A 353 -0.63 -10.67 1.85
C THR A 353 -0.50 -11.41 0.52
N THR A 354 -1.30 -12.44 0.30
CA THR A 354 -1.20 -13.30 -0.89
C THR A 354 -1.54 -12.57 -2.17
N LYS A 355 -2.50 -11.66 -2.14
CA LYS A 355 -2.93 -10.91 -3.32
C LYS A 355 -1.87 -9.93 -3.83
N PRO A 356 -1.29 -9.01 -3.02
CA PRO A 356 -0.20 -8.18 -3.49
C PRO A 356 1.04 -9.01 -3.88
N ALA A 357 1.32 -10.13 -3.18
CA ALA A 357 2.40 -11.03 -3.56
C ALA A 357 2.18 -11.65 -4.95
N GLN A 358 0.97 -12.14 -5.24
CA GLN A 358 0.62 -12.69 -6.54
C GLN A 358 0.65 -11.64 -7.65
N THR A 359 0.25 -10.41 -7.36
CA THR A 359 0.24 -9.28 -8.31
C THR A 359 1.63 -9.01 -8.89
N PHE A 360 2.69 -9.15 -8.07
CA PHE A 360 4.06 -8.86 -8.46
C PHE A 360 5.00 -10.08 -8.42
N ASP A 361 4.46 -11.28 -8.34
CA ASP A 361 5.22 -12.55 -8.24
C ASP A 361 6.27 -12.53 -7.12
N LEU A 362 5.88 -12.08 -5.93
CA LEU A 362 6.75 -12.01 -4.76
C LEU A 362 6.74 -13.33 -3.98
N PRO A 363 7.90 -13.79 -3.47
CA PRO A 363 8.02 -15.02 -2.69
C PRO A 363 7.62 -14.84 -1.22
N TYR A 364 6.76 -13.87 -0.91
CA TYR A 364 6.36 -13.47 0.44
C TYR A 364 4.84 -13.66 0.65
N GLY A 365 4.32 -13.25 1.79
CA GLY A 365 2.89 -13.16 2.07
C GLY A 365 2.23 -14.49 2.44
N ARG A 366 3.00 -15.46 2.95
CA ARG A 366 2.50 -16.77 3.42
C ARG A 366 3.25 -17.26 4.65
N LEU A 367 2.57 -18.06 5.46
CA LEU A 367 3.16 -18.77 6.60
C LEU A 367 3.05 -20.27 6.34
N GLU A 368 4.17 -20.88 5.95
CA GLU A 368 4.31 -22.32 5.73
C GLU A 368 5.73 -22.75 6.09
N GLU A 369 5.92 -24.04 6.37
CA GLU A 369 7.25 -24.57 6.64
C GLU A 369 8.18 -24.33 5.44
N GLY A 370 9.37 -23.81 5.72
CA GLY A 370 10.37 -23.41 4.71
C GLY A 370 10.24 -22.00 4.19
N SER A 371 9.12 -21.27 4.42
CA SER A 371 8.98 -19.87 4.05
C SER A 371 9.78 -18.96 4.99
N LEU A 372 10.06 -17.71 4.55
CA LEU A 372 10.64 -16.70 5.42
C LEU A 372 9.71 -16.44 6.62
N ALA A 373 10.31 -16.21 7.77
CA ALA A 373 9.59 -15.84 8.99
C ALA A 373 9.22 -14.34 8.96
N ASP A 374 8.37 -13.99 8.01
CA ASP A 374 7.73 -12.69 7.85
C ASP A 374 6.30 -12.79 8.38
N LEU A 375 6.07 -12.26 9.55
CA LEU A 375 4.80 -12.47 10.27
C LEU A 375 4.43 -11.29 11.16
N THR A 376 3.15 -11.20 11.48
CA THR A 376 2.64 -10.26 12.48
C THR A 376 1.67 -10.94 13.44
N LEU A 377 1.77 -10.63 14.74
CA LEU A 377 0.87 -11.07 15.79
C LEU A 377 -0.12 -9.94 16.09
N ILE A 378 -1.41 -10.24 16.07
CA ILE A 378 -2.47 -9.24 16.11
C ILE A 378 -3.44 -9.54 17.25
N ASN A 379 -3.69 -8.56 18.10
CA ASN A 379 -4.78 -8.60 19.07
C ASN A 379 -6.09 -8.21 18.37
N LEU A 380 -6.99 -9.17 18.17
CA LEU A 380 -8.28 -8.97 17.51
C LEU A 380 -9.40 -8.59 18.49
N GLU A 381 -9.18 -8.72 19.79
CA GLU A 381 -10.25 -8.70 20.81
C GLU A 381 -10.40 -7.33 21.48
N ASP A 382 -9.29 -6.64 21.71
CA ASP A 382 -9.31 -5.39 22.48
C ASP A 382 -9.57 -4.18 21.58
N GLU A 383 -10.51 -3.33 22.04
CA GLU A 383 -10.78 -2.03 21.42
C GLU A 383 -9.73 -1.01 21.86
N TYR A 384 -9.26 -0.20 20.93
CA TYR A 384 -8.41 0.94 21.22
C TYR A 384 -8.77 2.14 20.33
N GLU A 385 -8.35 3.32 20.74
CA GLU A 385 -8.55 4.58 20.02
C GLU A 385 -7.30 4.92 19.19
N ILE A 386 -7.48 5.34 17.94
CA ILE A 386 -6.40 5.85 17.10
C ILE A 386 -6.00 7.24 17.58
N LYS A 387 -4.77 7.38 18.10
CA LYS A 387 -4.24 8.64 18.65
C LYS A 387 -3.00 9.09 17.93
N ALA A 388 -2.86 10.40 17.74
CA ALA A 388 -1.72 10.99 17.06
C ALA A 388 -0.38 10.68 17.73
N GLU A 389 -0.35 10.65 19.06
CA GLU A 389 0.85 10.34 19.86
C GLU A 389 1.34 8.90 19.74
N ASP A 390 0.50 7.99 19.26
CA ASP A 390 0.87 6.58 19.10
C ASP A 390 1.56 6.29 17.76
N PHE A 391 1.53 7.21 16.80
CA PHE A 391 2.15 6.99 15.49
C PHE A 391 3.68 6.96 15.57
N LEU A 392 4.29 5.99 14.89
CA LEU A 392 5.74 5.89 14.68
C LEU A 392 6.20 6.62 13.41
N SER A 393 5.29 6.88 12.47
CA SER A 393 5.50 7.85 11.38
C SER A 393 5.78 9.23 11.97
N LYS A 394 6.56 10.05 11.27
CA LYS A 394 6.75 11.47 11.65
C LYS A 394 5.47 12.29 11.54
N ALA A 395 4.51 11.80 10.77
CA ALA A 395 3.25 12.47 10.50
C ALA A 395 2.06 11.67 11.04
N SER A 396 1.00 12.40 11.37
CA SER A 396 -0.28 11.83 11.83
C SER A 396 -1.47 12.43 11.05
N ASN A 397 -1.24 12.85 9.81
CA ASN A 397 -2.25 13.46 8.93
C ASN A 397 -3.24 12.42 8.41
N THR A 398 -4.22 12.09 9.23
CA THR A 398 -5.29 11.15 8.90
C THR A 398 -6.65 11.62 9.44
N PRO A 399 -7.76 11.40 8.70
CA PRO A 399 -9.11 11.73 9.18
C PRO A 399 -9.63 10.75 10.26
N PHE A 400 -8.91 9.67 10.54
CA PHE A 400 -9.34 8.59 11.45
C PHE A 400 -8.90 8.78 12.91
N LEU A 401 -8.30 9.91 13.28
CA LEU A 401 -7.95 10.20 14.68
C LEU A 401 -9.19 10.23 15.57
N GLY A 402 -9.11 9.57 16.74
CA GLY A 402 -10.21 9.44 17.68
C GLY A 402 -11.16 8.29 17.38
N GLU A 403 -10.97 7.57 16.28
CA GLU A 403 -11.79 6.41 15.95
C GLU A 403 -11.40 5.22 16.82
N LYS A 404 -12.42 4.48 17.29
CA LYS A 404 -12.23 3.25 18.07
C LYS A 404 -12.24 2.05 17.14
N VAL A 405 -11.17 1.27 17.23
CA VAL A 405 -10.91 0.14 16.35
C VAL A 405 -10.44 -1.09 17.10
N TYR A 406 -10.50 -2.23 16.41
CA TYR A 406 -9.98 -3.53 16.82
C TYR A 406 -8.91 -3.99 15.85
N GLY A 407 -8.15 -5.02 16.21
CA GLY A 407 -7.14 -5.57 15.29
C GLY A 407 -5.80 -4.86 15.39
N ASN A 408 -5.28 -4.70 16.61
CA ASN A 408 -4.00 -4.06 16.88
C ASN A 408 -2.82 -5.01 16.62
N PRO A 409 -1.92 -4.75 15.65
CA PRO A 409 -0.67 -5.50 15.54
C PRO A 409 0.21 -5.22 16.76
N ILE A 410 0.63 -6.26 17.45
CA ILE A 410 1.40 -6.18 18.70
C ILE A 410 2.84 -6.67 18.57
N LEU A 411 3.15 -7.43 17.53
CA LEU A 411 4.49 -7.85 17.18
C LEU A 411 4.58 -8.04 15.67
N THR A 412 5.67 -7.56 15.06
CA THR A 412 5.97 -7.81 13.65
C THR A 412 7.41 -8.29 13.51
N MET A 413 7.59 -9.30 12.68
CA MET A 413 8.87 -9.98 12.45
C MET A 413 9.16 -10.06 10.96
N VAL A 414 10.40 -9.75 10.58
CA VAL A 414 10.91 -9.87 9.21
C VAL A 414 12.13 -10.79 9.21
N GLU A 415 12.12 -11.84 8.39
CA GLU A 415 13.20 -12.82 8.31
C GLU A 415 13.65 -13.33 9.69
N GLY A 416 12.70 -13.56 10.59
CA GLY A 416 12.95 -14.03 11.94
C GLY A 416 13.47 -12.97 12.94
N HIS A 417 13.58 -11.71 12.53
CA HIS A 417 13.96 -10.58 13.40
C HIS A 417 12.73 -9.78 13.80
N ILE A 418 12.54 -9.54 15.10
CA ILE A 418 11.48 -8.68 15.60
C ILE A 418 11.83 -7.24 15.24
N CYS A 419 11.02 -6.61 14.40
CA CYS A 419 11.17 -5.22 13.98
C CYS A 419 10.18 -4.28 14.67
N TYR A 420 9.13 -4.83 15.29
CA TYR A 420 8.19 -4.11 16.14
C TYR A 420 7.68 -5.02 17.26
N GLU A 421 7.64 -4.49 18.48
CA GLU A 421 6.96 -5.09 19.63
C GLU A 421 6.27 -3.96 20.40
N GLY A 422 4.93 -4.00 20.42
CA GLY A 422 4.10 -3.04 21.15
C GLY A 422 4.11 -3.31 22.66
N ALA A 423 3.56 -2.37 23.42
CA ALA A 423 3.37 -2.56 24.86
C ALA A 423 2.45 -3.78 25.10
N LYS A 424 2.89 -4.66 26.01
CA LYS A 424 2.19 -5.90 26.40
C LYS A 424 0.93 -5.60 27.19
#